data_8ef681b0398fa2c2a0ce66c0f2142b37
#
_entry.id   8ef681b0398fa2c2a0ce66c0f2142b37
#
_cell.length_a   1.000
_cell.length_b   1.000
_cell.length_c   1.000
_cell.angle_alpha   90.00
_cell.angle_beta   90.00
_cell.angle_gamma   90.00
#
_symmetry.space_group_name_H-M   'P 1'
#
loop_
_entity.id
_entity.type
_entity.pdbx_description
1 polymer ?
#
loop_
_entity_poly.entity_id
_entity_poly.type
_entity_poly.pdbx_seq_one_letter_code
_entity_poly.pdbx_strand_id
1 'polypeptide(L)'
;MTTFTDWDIIRNLLLAGRWTVLLSLVAFTGGALVTLPLLLLRLTGGRQVKRLIRGYIELFQGTPLLMQLFLAFFGVALFGVDVSAWSAASVALTLYTSAFLLDIWFGSIRALPKGQWEASRCLGLSFGQTLYRVVAPQALRIAIAPTVGFAVQVIKGTALASIIGFVELTKAGTMLTNVTYQPFKVFALVALGYFILCYPLSRYSRYLENKFNASHHY
;
A
#
# COMPACT_ATOMS: atom_id res chain seq x y z
N MET A 1 15.67 -39.22 7.69
CA MET A 1 14.78 -38.08 7.95
C MET A 1 15.67 -36.90 8.28
N THR A 2 15.74 -35.89 7.43
CA THR A 2 16.44 -34.64 7.76
C THR A 2 15.61 -33.92 8.80
N THR A 3 16.09 -33.88 10.05
CA THR A 3 15.45 -33.08 11.11
C THR A 3 15.73 -31.61 10.83
N PHE A 4 14.70 -30.84 10.54
CA PHE A 4 14.81 -29.38 10.44
C PHE A 4 15.25 -28.80 11.77
N THR A 5 16.40 -28.13 11.77
CA THR A 5 16.88 -27.41 12.95
C THR A 5 16.15 -26.07 13.07
N ASP A 6 16.17 -25.46 14.25
CA ASP A 6 15.60 -24.12 14.46
C ASP A 6 16.25 -23.06 13.56
N TRP A 7 17.52 -23.23 13.27
CA TRP A 7 18.26 -22.39 12.33
C TRP A 7 17.74 -22.50 10.90
N ASP A 8 17.39 -23.72 10.46
CA ASP A 8 16.82 -23.93 9.12
C ASP A 8 15.46 -23.23 8.97
N ILE A 9 14.63 -23.27 10.01
CA ILE A 9 13.34 -22.56 10.04
C ILE A 9 13.57 -21.06 9.91
N ILE A 10 14.42 -20.48 10.77
CA ILE A 10 14.70 -19.04 10.76
C ILE A 10 15.30 -18.60 9.43
N ARG A 11 16.26 -19.33 8.91
CA ARG A 11 16.91 -19.03 7.61
C ARG A 11 15.90 -19.02 6.47
N ASN A 12 15.01 -20.01 6.38
CA ASN A 12 13.98 -20.06 5.33
C ASN A 12 12.98 -18.91 5.45
N LEU A 13 12.56 -18.56 6.68
CA LEU A 13 11.69 -17.42 6.91
C LEU A 13 12.36 -16.09 6.53
N LEU A 14 13.63 -15.89 6.86
CA LEU A 14 14.39 -14.70 6.46
C LEU A 14 14.52 -14.59 4.92
N LEU A 15 14.80 -15.71 4.25
CA LEU A 15 14.85 -15.77 2.79
C LEU A 15 13.49 -15.48 2.14
N ALA A 16 12.40 -15.92 2.73
CA ALA A 16 11.06 -15.59 2.26
C ALA A 16 10.64 -14.15 2.59
N GLY A 17 11.07 -13.63 3.75
CA GLY A 17 10.81 -12.26 4.18
C GLY A 17 11.31 -11.20 3.20
N ARG A 18 12.40 -11.47 2.47
CA ARG A 18 12.87 -10.58 1.38
C ARG A 18 11.80 -10.38 0.29
N TRP A 19 11.03 -11.42 -0.02
CA TRP A 19 9.97 -11.35 -1.02
C TRP A 19 8.76 -10.59 -0.52
N THR A 20 8.44 -10.68 0.78
CA THR A 20 7.44 -9.83 1.44
C THR A 20 7.82 -8.35 1.30
N VAL A 21 9.08 -8.01 1.61
CA VAL A 21 9.59 -6.63 1.49
C VAL A 21 9.58 -6.19 0.03
N LEU A 22 10.08 -7.00 -0.89
CA LEU A 22 10.15 -6.65 -2.32
C LEU A 22 8.74 -6.42 -2.91
N LEU A 23 7.79 -7.32 -2.64
CA LEU A 23 6.41 -7.18 -3.10
C LEU A 23 5.75 -5.93 -2.50
N SER A 24 5.99 -5.64 -1.22
CA SER A 24 5.50 -4.41 -0.58
C SER A 24 6.06 -3.15 -1.22
N LEU A 25 7.36 -3.14 -1.53
CA LEU A 25 8.01 -2.01 -2.21
C LEU A 25 7.47 -1.81 -3.63
N VAL A 26 7.32 -2.90 -4.40
CA VAL A 26 6.75 -2.84 -5.77
C VAL A 26 5.32 -2.33 -5.72
N ALA A 27 4.48 -2.86 -4.83
CA ALA A 27 3.10 -2.45 -4.67
C ALA A 27 2.97 -0.98 -4.23
N PHE A 28 3.80 -0.55 -3.27
CA PHE A 28 3.75 0.82 -2.75
C PHE A 28 4.30 1.85 -3.74
N THR A 29 5.45 1.59 -4.36
CA THR A 29 6.03 2.50 -5.36
C THR A 29 5.19 2.53 -6.63
N GLY A 30 4.77 1.37 -7.14
CA GLY A 30 3.85 1.27 -8.28
C GLY A 30 2.52 1.97 -8.00
N GLY A 31 1.94 1.74 -6.81
CA GLY A 31 0.72 2.43 -6.36
C GLY A 31 0.89 3.94 -6.31
N ALA A 32 2.00 4.44 -5.77
CA ALA A 32 2.30 5.87 -5.74
C ALA A 32 2.44 6.45 -7.17
N LEU A 33 3.13 5.75 -8.06
CA LEU A 33 3.28 6.17 -9.46
C LEU A 33 1.94 6.22 -10.21
N VAL A 34 1.06 5.26 -10.00
CA VAL A 34 -0.31 5.26 -10.57
C VAL A 34 -1.16 6.36 -9.94
N THR A 35 -0.97 6.65 -8.66
CA THR A 35 -1.73 7.70 -7.95
C THR A 35 -1.47 9.08 -8.51
N LEU A 36 -0.24 9.43 -8.90
CA LEU A 36 0.11 10.78 -9.34
C LEU A 36 -0.74 11.26 -10.55
N PRO A 37 -0.81 10.54 -11.68
CA PRO A 37 -1.65 10.95 -12.80
C PRO A 37 -3.15 10.93 -12.45
N LEU A 38 -3.62 9.95 -11.66
CA LEU A 38 -5.02 9.90 -11.23
C LEU A 38 -5.39 11.08 -10.33
N LEU A 39 -4.49 11.51 -9.45
CA LEU A 39 -4.67 12.70 -8.60
C LEU A 39 -4.78 13.97 -9.45
N LEU A 40 -3.89 14.16 -10.42
CA LEU A 40 -3.95 15.29 -11.35
C LEU A 40 -5.26 15.28 -12.12
N LEU A 41 -5.68 14.15 -12.67
CA LEU A 41 -6.96 14.00 -13.37
C LEU A 41 -8.15 14.27 -12.43
N ARG A 42 -8.08 13.86 -11.15
CA ARG A 42 -9.14 14.15 -10.17
C ARG A 42 -9.23 15.64 -9.84
N LEU A 43 -8.13 16.37 -9.87
CA LEU A 43 -8.10 17.81 -9.60
C LEU A 43 -8.56 18.63 -10.79
N THR A 44 -8.10 18.32 -12.01
CA THR A 44 -8.29 19.13 -13.21
C THR A 44 -9.43 18.63 -14.12
N GLY A 45 -9.76 17.36 -14.06
CA GLY A 45 -10.70 16.70 -14.96
C GLY A 45 -12.14 17.17 -14.80
N GLY A 46 -12.92 16.98 -15.86
CA GLY A 46 -14.35 17.25 -15.89
C GLY A 46 -15.16 16.29 -15.00
N ARG A 47 -16.46 16.53 -14.92
CA ARG A 47 -17.40 15.78 -14.05
C ARG A 47 -17.37 14.27 -14.30
N GLN A 48 -17.25 13.84 -15.56
CA GLN A 48 -17.20 12.40 -15.91
C GLN A 48 -15.91 11.76 -15.43
N VAL A 49 -14.74 12.39 -15.64
CA VAL A 49 -13.45 11.90 -15.16
C VAL A 49 -13.45 11.74 -13.64
N LYS A 50 -13.96 12.75 -12.92
CA LYS A 50 -14.09 12.68 -11.47
C LYS A 50 -15.00 11.54 -11.00
N ARG A 51 -16.07 11.24 -11.76
CA ARG A 51 -16.97 10.11 -11.46
C ARG A 51 -16.28 8.76 -11.68
N LEU A 52 -15.56 8.60 -12.78
CA LEU A 52 -14.79 7.37 -13.06
C LEU A 52 -13.72 7.10 -12.01
N ILE A 53 -12.96 8.15 -11.63
CA ILE A 53 -11.94 8.02 -10.59
C ILE A 53 -12.57 7.68 -9.23
N ARG A 54 -13.74 8.23 -8.93
CA ARG A 54 -14.47 7.86 -7.71
C ARG A 54 -14.90 6.39 -7.76
N GLY A 55 -15.47 5.93 -8.87
CA GLY A 55 -15.84 4.52 -9.06
C GLY A 55 -14.64 3.58 -8.94
N TYR A 56 -13.46 3.99 -9.44
CA TYR A 56 -12.22 3.26 -9.26
C TYR A 56 -11.86 3.10 -7.77
N ILE A 57 -11.91 4.18 -7.01
CA ILE A 57 -11.63 4.15 -5.57
C ILE A 57 -12.64 3.25 -4.84
N GLU A 58 -13.93 3.45 -5.11
CA GLU A 58 -15.03 2.68 -4.50
C GLU A 58 -14.91 1.17 -4.82
N LEU A 59 -14.48 0.81 -6.04
CA LEU A 59 -14.25 -0.57 -6.42
C LEU A 59 -13.16 -1.22 -5.58
N PHE A 60 -11.97 -0.60 -5.49
CA PHE A 60 -10.83 -1.18 -4.80
C PHE A 60 -10.93 -1.09 -3.27
N GLN A 61 -11.60 -0.08 -2.73
CA GLN A 61 -11.86 0.03 -1.30
C GLN A 61 -13.09 -0.79 -0.84
N GLY A 62 -14.07 -0.95 -1.72
CA GLY A 62 -15.32 -1.67 -1.42
C GLY A 62 -15.24 -3.19 -1.63
N THR A 63 -14.15 -3.71 -2.20
CA THR A 63 -13.97 -5.15 -2.42
C THR A 63 -12.81 -5.71 -1.59
N PRO A 64 -12.92 -6.95 -1.08
CA PRO A 64 -11.82 -7.58 -0.35
C PRO A 64 -10.56 -7.76 -1.21
N LEU A 65 -9.39 -7.38 -0.68
CA LEU A 65 -8.11 -7.55 -1.38
C LEU A 65 -7.87 -8.99 -1.85
N LEU A 66 -8.30 -9.97 -1.06
CA LEU A 66 -8.20 -11.38 -1.44
C LEU A 66 -8.93 -11.68 -2.77
N MET A 67 -10.14 -11.13 -2.95
CA MET A 67 -10.91 -11.31 -4.18
C MET A 67 -10.24 -10.63 -5.38
N GLN A 68 -9.62 -9.47 -5.15
CA GLN A 68 -8.84 -8.78 -6.19
C GLN A 68 -7.64 -9.62 -6.64
N LEU A 69 -6.93 -10.26 -5.69
CA LEU A 69 -5.83 -11.19 -5.98
C LEU A 69 -6.32 -12.43 -6.77
N PHE A 70 -7.46 -12.99 -6.40
CA PHE A 70 -8.05 -14.12 -7.14
C PHE A 70 -8.45 -13.74 -8.56
N LEU A 71 -9.06 -12.58 -8.75
CA LEU A 71 -9.41 -12.11 -10.09
C LEU A 71 -8.17 -11.83 -10.94
N ALA A 72 -7.12 -11.25 -10.35
CA ALA A 72 -5.87 -10.97 -11.04
C ALA A 72 -5.12 -12.26 -11.44
N PHE A 73 -5.22 -13.32 -10.66
CA PHE A 73 -4.52 -14.58 -10.93
C PHE A 73 -5.38 -15.57 -11.72
N PHE A 74 -6.52 -15.97 -11.16
CA PHE A 74 -7.39 -16.98 -11.79
C PHE A 74 -8.30 -16.37 -12.85
N GLY A 75 -8.78 -15.13 -12.65
CA GLY A 75 -9.67 -14.46 -13.61
C GLY A 75 -8.98 -14.21 -14.95
N VAL A 76 -7.72 -13.78 -14.93
CA VAL A 76 -6.95 -13.56 -16.17
C VAL A 76 -6.61 -14.89 -16.86
N ALA A 77 -6.35 -15.96 -16.10
CA ALA A 77 -6.09 -17.29 -16.66
C ALA A 77 -7.30 -17.85 -17.46
N LEU A 78 -8.54 -17.48 -17.11
CA LEU A 78 -9.75 -17.87 -17.87
C LEU A 78 -9.75 -17.32 -19.30
N PHE A 79 -9.03 -16.27 -19.58
CA PHE A 79 -8.85 -15.70 -20.92
C PHE A 79 -7.64 -16.30 -21.68
N GLY A 80 -7.06 -17.39 -21.17
CA GLY A 80 -5.92 -18.07 -21.80
C GLY A 80 -4.57 -17.37 -21.59
N VAL A 81 -4.46 -16.45 -20.64
CA VAL A 81 -3.21 -15.75 -20.31
C VAL A 81 -2.62 -16.34 -19.04
N ASP A 82 -1.48 -17.01 -19.16
CA ASP A 82 -0.74 -17.53 -18.01
C ASP A 82 -0.03 -16.39 -17.27
N VAL A 83 -0.46 -16.16 -16.05
CA VAL A 83 0.07 -15.10 -15.18
C VAL A 83 0.77 -15.72 -13.98
N SER A 84 2.01 -15.29 -13.71
CA SER A 84 2.70 -15.75 -12.50
C SER A 84 2.06 -15.18 -11.24
N ALA A 85 2.14 -15.92 -10.12
CA ALA A 85 1.66 -15.42 -8.82
C ALA A 85 2.32 -14.10 -8.41
N TRP A 86 3.60 -13.89 -8.79
CA TRP A 86 4.32 -12.64 -8.58
C TRP A 86 3.69 -11.48 -9.34
N SER A 87 3.45 -11.63 -10.65
CA SER A 87 2.90 -10.56 -11.49
C SER A 87 1.45 -10.25 -11.10
N ALA A 88 0.62 -11.26 -10.84
CA ALA A 88 -0.75 -11.08 -10.36
C ALA A 88 -0.78 -10.32 -9.03
N ALA A 89 0.04 -10.73 -8.05
CA ALA A 89 0.14 -10.06 -6.76
C ALA A 89 0.64 -8.62 -6.91
N SER A 90 1.68 -8.39 -7.72
CA SER A 90 2.23 -7.06 -7.96
C SER A 90 1.20 -6.11 -8.56
N VAL A 91 0.45 -6.54 -9.57
CA VAL A 91 -0.58 -5.72 -10.22
C VAL A 91 -1.75 -5.45 -9.27
N ALA A 92 -2.31 -6.49 -8.64
CA ALA A 92 -3.45 -6.33 -7.75
C ALA A 92 -3.13 -5.42 -6.56
N LEU A 93 -2.01 -5.66 -5.88
CA LEU A 93 -1.56 -4.81 -4.77
C LEU A 93 -1.21 -3.38 -5.21
N THR A 94 -0.66 -3.18 -6.41
CA THR A 94 -0.39 -1.85 -6.97
C THR A 94 -1.68 -1.06 -7.19
N LEU A 95 -2.70 -1.67 -7.80
CA LEU A 95 -3.99 -1.04 -8.05
C LEU A 95 -4.72 -0.74 -6.73
N TYR A 96 -4.75 -1.73 -5.82
CA TYR A 96 -5.26 -1.54 -4.47
C TYR A 96 -4.57 -0.36 -3.76
N THR A 97 -3.25 -0.36 -3.74
CA THR A 97 -2.46 0.70 -3.09
C THR A 97 -2.72 2.06 -3.71
N SER A 98 -2.82 2.15 -5.04
CA SER A 98 -3.06 3.42 -5.71
C SER A 98 -4.43 4.01 -5.38
N ALA A 99 -5.47 3.19 -5.22
CA ALA A 99 -6.80 3.66 -4.83
C ALA A 99 -6.80 4.29 -3.43
N PHE A 100 -6.11 3.66 -2.48
CA PHE A 100 -6.00 4.20 -1.12
C PHE A 100 -5.09 5.44 -1.04
N LEU A 101 -3.94 5.42 -1.69
CA LEU A 101 -3.06 6.59 -1.73
C LEU A 101 -3.73 7.79 -2.41
N LEU A 102 -4.51 7.55 -3.47
CA LEU A 102 -5.26 8.59 -4.15
C LEU A 102 -6.28 9.26 -3.21
N ASP A 103 -6.95 8.48 -2.38
CA ASP A 103 -7.91 9.02 -1.42
C ASP A 103 -7.21 9.78 -0.29
N ILE A 104 -6.12 9.25 0.24
CA ILE A 104 -5.26 9.92 1.25
C ILE A 104 -4.75 11.27 0.71
N TRP A 105 -4.14 11.27 -0.48
CA TRP A 105 -3.51 12.48 -1.02
C TRP A 105 -4.53 13.52 -1.45
N PHE A 106 -5.62 13.10 -2.07
CA PHE A 106 -6.72 14.00 -2.41
C PHE A 106 -7.40 14.56 -1.17
N GLY A 107 -7.63 13.73 -0.15
CA GLY A 107 -8.16 14.15 1.15
C GLY A 107 -7.27 15.20 1.81
N SER A 108 -5.96 15.00 1.78
CA SER A 108 -4.97 15.96 2.33
C SER A 108 -4.99 17.31 1.61
N ILE A 109 -5.18 17.32 0.28
CA ILE A 109 -5.36 18.56 -0.49
C ILE A 109 -6.66 19.26 -0.10
N ARG A 110 -7.75 18.50 0.09
CA ARG A 110 -9.05 19.06 0.48
C ARG A 110 -9.11 19.57 1.92
N ALA A 111 -8.25 19.06 2.78
CA ALA A 111 -8.15 19.50 4.18
C ALA A 111 -7.57 20.92 4.30
N LEU A 112 -6.90 21.44 3.26
CA LEU A 112 -6.35 22.80 3.27
C LEU A 112 -7.47 23.85 3.23
N PRO A 113 -7.32 24.95 3.99
CA PRO A 113 -8.27 26.05 3.97
C PRO A 113 -8.45 26.63 2.55
N LYS A 114 -9.68 26.93 2.16
CA LYS A 114 -9.99 27.54 0.85
C LYS A 114 -9.26 28.85 0.61
N GLY A 115 -8.99 29.60 1.67
CA GLY A 115 -8.23 30.85 1.61
C GLY A 115 -6.84 30.73 0.97
N GLN A 116 -6.18 29.55 1.06
CA GLN A 116 -4.90 29.30 0.39
C GLN A 116 -5.04 29.36 -1.15
N TRP A 117 -6.14 28.82 -1.67
CA TRP A 117 -6.47 28.87 -3.09
C TRP A 117 -6.89 30.26 -3.54
N GLU A 118 -7.67 30.97 -2.72
CA GLU A 118 -8.15 32.32 -2.97
C GLU A 118 -7.01 33.33 -2.97
N ALA A 119 -6.16 33.31 -1.93
CA ALA A 119 -4.99 34.18 -1.83
C ALA A 119 -4.03 33.97 -3.03
N SER A 120 -3.80 32.71 -3.44
CA SER A 120 -2.97 32.42 -4.60
C SER A 120 -3.51 33.04 -5.89
N ARG A 121 -4.85 33.02 -6.08
CA ARG A 121 -5.50 33.66 -7.22
C ARG A 121 -5.37 35.19 -7.19
N CYS A 122 -5.51 35.81 -6.00
CA CYS A 122 -5.31 37.23 -5.84
C CYS A 122 -3.88 37.68 -6.20
N LEU A 123 -2.88 36.78 -6.01
CA LEU A 123 -1.51 36.99 -6.44
C LEU A 123 -1.25 36.68 -7.93
N GLY A 124 -2.28 36.38 -8.69
CA GLY A 124 -2.18 36.06 -10.13
C GLY A 124 -1.52 34.73 -10.46
N LEU A 125 -1.42 33.81 -9.49
CA LEU A 125 -0.82 32.48 -9.72
C LEU A 125 -1.76 31.61 -10.59
N SER A 126 -1.19 30.96 -11.60
CA SER A 126 -1.90 29.95 -12.37
C SER A 126 -2.23 28.72 -11.49
N PHE A 127 -3.17 27.87 -11.94
CA PHE A 127 -3.54 26.65 -11.21
C PHE A 127 -2.31 25.77 -10.91
N GLY A 128 -1.44 25.55 -11.89
CA GLY A 128 -0.22 24.74 -11.71
C GLY A 128 0.76 25.38 -10.72
N GLN A 129 0.93 26.69 -10.76
CA GLN A 129 1.77 27.41 -9.80
C GLN A 129 1.20 27.34 -8.38
N THR A 130 -0.10 27.55 -8.24
CA THR A 130 -0.81 27.41 -6.96
C THR A 130 -0.65 25.99 -6.39
N LEU A 131 -0.90 24.97 -7.25
CA LEU A 131 -0.78 23.57 -6.83
C LEU A 131 0.64 23.24 -6.36
N TYR A 132 1.66 23.56 -7.16
CA TYR A 132 3.05 23.18 -6.88
C TYR A 132 3.69 24.01 -5.77
N ARG A 133 3.48 25.33 -5.76
CA ARG A 133 4.18 26.24 -4.83
C ARG A 133 3.48 26.44 -3.49
N VAL A 134 2.16 26.30 -3.45
CA VAL A 134 1.36 26.63 -2.26
C VAL A 134 0.69 25.38 -1.67
N VAL A 135 -0.09 24.65 -2.49
CA VAL A 135 -0.95 23.58 -2.02
C VAL A 135 -0.17 22.29 -1.77
N ALA A 136 0.64 21.83 -2.73
CA ALA A 136 1.34 20.55 -2.62
C ALA A 136 2.30 20.49 -1.42
N PRO A 137 3.12 21.51 -1.10
CA PRO A 137 4.00 21.46 0.06
C PRO A 137 3.24 21.37 1.40
N GLN A 138 2.08 22.01 1.48
CA GLN A 138 1.22 21.97 2.68
C GLN A 138 0.47 20.62 2.76
N ALA A 139 -0.13 20.19 1.66
CA ALA A 139 -0.85 18.91 1.58
C ALA A 139 0.09 17.72 1.88
N LEU A 140 1.34 17.79 1.43
CA LEU A 140 2.33 16.73 1.68
C LEU A 140 2.57 16.53 3.19
N ARG A 141 2.65 17.61 3.96
CA ARG A 141 2.81 17.52 5.43
C ARG A 141 1.65 16.78 6.09
N ILE A 142 0.43 16.99 5.59
CA ILE A 142 -0.77 16.28 6.07
C ILE A 142 -0.78 14.82 5.59
N ALA A 143 -0.34 14.58 4.34
CA ALA A 143 -0.38 13.27 3.71
C ALA A 143 0.68 12.29 4.23
N ILE A 144 1.84 12.75 4.70
CA ILE A 144 2.98 11.89 5.05
C ILE A 144 2.59 10.85 6.12
N ALA A 145 1.98 11.27 7.22
CA ALA A 145 1.65 10.39 8.33
C ALA A 145 0.67 9.26 7.89
N PRO A 146 -0.50 9.55 7.29
CA PRO A 146 -1.40 8.50 6.81
C PRO A 146 -0.80 7.66 5.68
N THR A 147 0.09 8.22 4.84
CA THR A 147 0.79 7.47 3.78
C THR A 147 1.72 6.41 4.39
N VAL A 148 2.52 6.78 5.40
CA VAL A 148 3.39 5.83 6.12
C VAL A 148 2.56 4.80 6.89
N GLY A 149 1.47 5.22 7.51
CA GLY A 149 0.54 4.30 8.18
C GLY A 149 -0.06 3.28 7.22
N PHE A 150 -0.41 3.70 6.01
CA PHE A 150 -0.93 2.81 4.98
C PHE A 150 0.13 1.85 4.43
N ALA A 151 1.42 2.22 4.40
CA ALA A 151 2.49 1.30 4.02
C ALA A 151 2.52 0.02 4.90
N VAL A 152 2.17 0.14 6.18
CA VAL A 152 2.02 -1.01 7.08
C VAL A 152 0.89 -1.95 6.62
N GLN A 153 -0.22 -1.40 6.12
CA GLN A 153 -1.32 -2.19 5.58
C GLN A 153 -0.91 -2.92 4.29
N VAL A 154 -0.10 -2.28 3.45
CA VAL A 154 0.43 -2.92 2.23
C VAL A 154 1.33 -4.11 2.60
N ILE A 155 2.25 -3.96 3.56
CA ILE A 155 3.11 -5.06 4.05
C ILE A 155 2.24 -6.23 4.55
N LYS A 156 1.22 -5.96 5.37
CA LYS A 156 0.31 -7.01 5.85
C LYS A 156 -0.52 -7.63 4.72
N GLY A 157 -0.88 -6.82 3.72
CA GLY A 157 -1.63 -7.26 2.54
C GLY A 157 -0.89 -8.29 1.70
N THR A 158 0.46 -8.26 1.70
CA THR A 158 1.26 -9.25 0.95
C THR A 158 1.04 -10.69 1.44
N ALA A 159 0.69 -10.88 2.73
CA ALA A 159 0.35 -12.20 3.28
C ALA A 159 -0.76 -12.92 2.48
N LEU A 160 -1.71 -12.16 1.92
CA LEU A 160 -2.81 -12.72 1.13
C LEU A 160 -2.33 -13.30 -0.22
N ALA A 161 -1.17 -12.85 -0.73
CA ALA A 161 -0.59 -13.42 -1.95
C ALA A 161 -0.13 -14.87 -1.76
N SER A 162 0.05 -15.34 -0.51
CA SER A 162 0.31 -16.74 -0.18
C SER A 162 -0.76 -17.69 -0.73
N ILE A 163 -2.00 -17.22 -0.83
CA ILE A 163 -3.17 -18.02 -1.23
C ILE A 163 -3.14 -18.33 -2.72
N ILE A 164 -2.65 -17.39 -3.55
CA ILE A 164 -2.45 -17.61 -5.00
C ILE A 164 -1.10 -18.29 -5.31
N GLY A 165 -0.40 -18.81 -4.28
CA GLY A 165 0.84 -19.57 -4.44
C GLY A 165 2.13 -18.76 -4.39
N PHE A 166 2.08 -17.44 -4.17
CA PHE A 166 3.30 -16.63 -4.03
C PHE A 166 4.02 -16.95 -2.71
N VAL A 167 5.33 -17.31 -2.82
CA VAL A 167 6.13 -17.70 -1.65
C VAL A 167 6.74 -16.47 -1.01
N GLU A 168 6.03 -15.92 -0.04
CA GLU A 168 6.45 -14.87 0.86
C GLU A 168 6.48 -15.43 2.31
N LEU A 169 6.64 -14.57 3.31
CA LEU A 169 6.83 -14.98 4.72
C LEU A 169 5.72 -15.93 5.25
N THR A 170 4.45 -15.66 4.93
CA THR A 170 3.31 -16.50 5.37
C THR A 170 3.30 -17.86 4.65
N LYS A 171 3.51 -17.86 3.33
CA LYS A 171 3.57 -19.10 2.55
C LYS A 171 4.72 -20.00 3.00
N ALA A 172 5.89 -19.41 3.23
CA ALA A 172 7.04 -20.13 3.78
C ALA A 172 6.72 -20.72 5.15
N GLY A 173 6.03 -19.99 6.00
CA GLY A 173 5.54 -20.50 7.29
C GLY A 173 4.62 -21.72 7.14
N THR A 174 3.66 -21.65 6.20
CA THR A 174 2.79 -22.79 5.90
C THR A 174 3.58 -24.02 5.42
N MET A 175 4.53 -23.80 4.50
CA MET A 175 5.38 -24.89 3.98
C MET A 175 6.23 -25.53 5.08
N LEU A 176 6.86 -24.73 5.94
CA LEU A 176 7.66 -25.20 7.07
C LEU A 176 6.80 -25.93 8.10
N THR A 177 5.58 -25.45 8.36
CA THR A 177 4.64 -26.12 9.25
C THR A 177 4.29 -27.54 8.76
N ASN A 178 4.06 -27.70 7.45
CA ASN A 178 3.73 -28.98 6.85
C ASN A 178 4.89 -30.01 6.92
N VAL A 179 6.13 -29.51 7.00
CA VAL A 179 7.32 -30.37 7.09
C VAL A 179 7.72 -30.66 8.54
N THR A 180 7.60 -29.65 9.41
CA THR A 180 8.06 -29.75 10.80
C THR A 180 7.00 -30.22 11.79
N TYR A 181 5.71 -30.13 11.40
CA TYR A 181 4.54 -30.37 12.28
C TYR A 181 4.54 -29.52 13.55
N GLN A 182 5.16 -28.32 13.51
CA GLN A 182 5.27 -27.39 14.64
C GLN A 182 4.57 -26.04 14.34
N PRO A 183 3.23 -26.01 14.15
CA PRO A 183 2.53 -24.80 13.70
C PRO A 183 2.71 -23.61 14.65
N PHE A 184 2.58 -23.81 15.95
CA PHE A 184 2.70 -22.73 16.92
C PHE A 184 4.07 -22.05 16.87
N LYS A 185 5.15 -22.81 16.80
CA LYS A 185 6.53 -22.29 16.75
C LYS A 185 6.77 -21.53 15.45
N VAL A 186 6.40 -22.13 14.31
CA VAL A 186 6.65 -21.53 13.00
C VAL A 186 5.82 -20.25 12.82
N PHE A 187 4.52 -20.27 13.15
CA PHE A 187 3.70 -19.07 13.03
C PHE A 187 4.00 -18.00 14.07
N ALA A 188 4.54 -18.34 15.25
CA ALA A 188 5.10 -17.35 16.17
C ALA A 188 6.29 -16.61 15.55
N LEU A 189 7.18 -17.32 14.85
CA LEU A 189 8.31 -16.71 14.13
C LEU A 189 7.84 -15.88 12.92
N VAL A 190 6.84 -16.34 12.18
CA VAL A 190 6.20 -15.55 11.09
C VAL A 190 5.60 -14.25 11.65
N ALA A 191 4.86 -14.34 12.76
CA ALA A 191 4.27 -13.17 13.41
C ALA A 191 5.35 -12.19 13.89
N LEU A 192 6.44 -12.71 14.47
CA LEU A 192 7.61 -11.90 14.86
C LEU A 192 8.24 -11.22 13.65
N GLY A 193 8.38 -11.92 12.52
CA GLY A 193 8.88 -11.34 11.25
C GLY A 193 8.03 -10.17 10.78
N TYR A 194 6.70 -10.32 10.71
CA TYR A 194 5.80 -9.21 10.39
C TYR A 194 5.85 -8.09 11.43
N PHE A 195 5.97 -8.42 12.70
CA PHE A 195 6.09 -7.41 13.74
C PHE A 195 7.35 -6.56 13.56
N ILE A 196 8.50 -7.19 13.30
CA ILE A 196 9.77 -6.48 13.02
C ILE A 196 9.65 -5.55 11.82
N LEU A 197 8.94 -5.96 10.74
CA LEU A 197 8.73 -5.14 9.55
C LEU A 197 7.73 -4.00 9.80
N CYS A 198 6.64 -4.26 10.52
CA CYS A 198 5.53 -3.31 10.65
C CYS A 198 5.71 -2.34 11.82
N TYR A 199 6.32 -2.78 12.94
CA TYR A 199 6.41 -1.96 14.15
C TYR A 199 7.19 -0.65 13.97
N PRO A 200 8.39 -0.65 13.33
CA PRO A 200 9.14 0.60 13.10
C PRO A 200 8.34 1.62 12.28
N LEU A 201 7.68 1.16 11.20
CA LEU A 201 6.86 2.01 10.35
C LEU A 201 5.64 2.56 11.11
N SER A 202 4.98 1.73 11.92
CA SER A 202 3.85 2.16 12.75
C SER A 202 4.27 3.19 13.81
N ARG A 203 5.43 3.03 14.41
CA ARG A 203 6.00 4.02 15.36
C ARG A 203 6.33 5.32 14.66
N TYR A 204 6.93 5.23 13.46
CA TYR A 204 7.30 6.39 12.68
C TYR A 204 6.06 7.17 12.18
N SER A 205 5.02 6.46 11.71
CA SER A 205 3.75 7.08 11.34
C SER A 205 3.15 7.90 12.49
N ARG A 206 3.07 7.31 13.68
CA ARG A 206 2.55 8.01 14.89
C ARG A 206 3.42 9.20 15.30
N TYR A 207 4.74 9.08 15.19
CA TYR A 207 5.65 10.20 15.44
C TYR A 207 5.38 11.36 14.48
N LEU A 208 5.20 11.07 13.19
CA LEU A 208 4.88 12.08 12.18
C LEU A 208 3.51 12.73 12.43
N GLU A 209 2.51 11.92 12.80
CA GLU A 209 1.19 12.42 13.14
C GLU A 209 1.23 13.41 14.30
N ASN A 210 1.89 13.05 15.40
CA ASN A 210 2.06 13.93 16.55
C ASN A 210 2.84 15.21 16.18
N LYS A 211 3.90 15.11 15.38
CA LYS A 211 4.71 16.25 14.95
C LYS A 211 3.93 17.23 14.08
N PHE A 212 3.10 16.73 13.16
CA PHE A 212 2.37 17.61 12.24
C PHE A 212 1.03 18.10 12.80
N ASN A 213 0.37 17.33 13.69
CA ASN A 213 -0.85 17.79 14.37
C ASN A 213 -0.55 18.86 15.43
N ALA A 214 0.58 18.80 16.11
CA ALA A 214 0.98 19.84 17.07
C ALA A 214 1.17 21.24 16.44
N SER A 215 1.39 21.30 15.13
CA SER A 215 1.54 22.57 14.40
C SER A 215 0.22 23.20 13.92
N HIS A 216 -0.94 22.57 14.15
CA HIS A 216 -2.26 23.07 13.76
C HIS A 216 -3.07 23.68 14.92
N HIS A 217 -2.51 23.75 16.13
CA HIS A 217 -3.16 24.35 17.32
C HIS A 217 -2.73 25.81 17.59
N TYR A 218 -2.25 26.54 16.57
CA TYR A 218 -2.01 28.00 16.66
C TYR A 218 -2.75 28.73 15.56
#